data_640627302ae6eb02a431df9ac5c5d5d6
#
_entry.id   640627302ae6eb02a431df9ac5c5d5d6
#
_cell.length_a   1.000
_cell.length_b   1.000
_cell.length_c   1.000
_cell.angle_alpha   90.00
_cell.angle_beta   90.00
_cell.angle_gamma   90.00
#
_symmetry.space_group_name_H-M   'P 1'
#
loop_
_entity.id
_entity.type
_entity.pdbx_description
1 polymer ?
#
loop_
_entity_poly.entity_id
_entity_poly.type
_entity_poly.pdbx_seq_one_letter_code
_entity_poly.pdbx_strand_id
1 'polypeptide(L)'
;MGEESNRDAVNHDNEYIRRVMREDLLERDEELQLATKWRDEHCEISMHKLVMAYSRLVISIASKFRHYGLPLGDLIQEGNIGIMQAASRFDPDREVRFSTYSVWWIRASIQDYVLRNWSIVRTGTTSAHKSLFFKLRRIRARIGEVDGGALTNEGRQQIADIIGVSLNDVQHMEMRMSGSDSSLNAMIGDNGDNSAQDFLVDYRPNPEMSVMVSNDAETLSMWLKEALNDLPDREKMIIQRRRLDDDGSTLEELGIDFGVSKERVRQLEARALIKIRNSLEQRVPEISDLPFLS
;
A
#
# COMPACT_ATOMS: atom_id res chain seq x y z
N MET A 1 -23.37 20.92 -3.73
CA MET A 1 -23.03 20.14 -4.96
C MET A 1 -22.87 18.62 -4.72
N GLY A 2 -22.37 18.15 -3.58
CA GLY A 2 -22.20 16.69 -3.35
C GLY A 2 -23.47 15.89 -3.05
N GLU A 3 -24.46 16.49 -2.39
CA GLU A 3 -25.70 15.79 -2.01
C GLU A 3 -26.70 15.64 -3.16
N GLU A 4 -26.78 16.60 -4.06
CA GLU A 4 -27.63 16.52 -5.25
C GLU A 4 -27.12 15.46 -6.22
N SER A 5 -25.81 15.42 -6.48
CA SER A 5 -25.18 14.41 -7.34
C SER A 5 -25.39 12.99 -6.80
N ASN A 6 -25.38 12.81 -5.49
CA ASN A 6 -25.61 11.49 -4.86
C ASN A 6 -27.09 11.06 -4.94
N ARG A 7 -28.05 12.00 -4.85
CA ARG A 7 -29.48 11.71 -5.03
C ARG A 7 -29.82 11.31 -6.47
N ASP A 8 -29.20 11.97 -7.44
CA ASP A 8 -29.41 11.65 -8.86
C ASP A 8 -28.85 10.26 -9.22
N ALA A 9 -27.69 9.92 -8.70
CA ALA A 9 -27.11 8.58 -8.87
C ALA A 9 -28.02 7.49 -8.27
N VAL A 10 -28.52 7.68 -7.06
CA VAL A 10 -29.45 6.73 -6.41
C VAL A 10 -30.79 6.61 -7.19
N ASN A 11 -31.28 7.70 -7.80
CA ASN A 11 -32.48 7.65 -8.61
C ASN A 11 -32.27 6.86 -9.89
N HIS A 12 -31.13 7.03 -10.57
CA HIS A 12 -30.78 6.26 -11.78
C HIS A 12 -30.62 4.77 -11.48
N ASP A 13 -29.98 4.42 -10.37
CA ASP A 13 -29.85 3.03 -9.93
C ASP A 13 -31.23 2.39 -9.70
N ASN A 14 -32.15 3.12 -9.04
CA ASN A 14 -33.51 2.65 -8.76
C ASN A 14 -34.31 2.47 -10.06
N GLU A 15 -34.14 3.36 -11.05
CA GLU A 15 -34.80 3.24 -12.35
C GLU A 15 -34.28 2.02 -13.11
N TYR A 16 -32.97 1.82 -13.15
CA TYR A 16 -32.33 0.63 -13.73
C TYR A 16 -32.86 -0.65 -13.09
N ILE A 17 -32.87 -0.72 -11.75
CA ILE A 17 -33.37 -1.86 -10.99
C ILE A 17 -34.84 -2.16 -11.36
N ARG A 18 -35.69 -1.12 -11.43
CA ARG A 18 -37.11 -1.29 -11.81
C ARG A 18 -37.27 -1.82 -13.22
N ARG A 19 -36.46 -1.37 -14.16
CA ARG A 19 -36.49 -1.86 -15.54
C ARG A 19 -36.08 -3.33 -15.63
N VAL A 20 -34.97 -3.68 -15.01
CA VAL A 20 -34.46 -5.06 -14.99
C VAL A 20 -35.44 -6.03 -14.33
N MET A 21 -36.15 -5.58 -13.27
CA MET A 21 -37.13 -6.42 -12.58
C MET A 21 -38.41 -6.71 -13.42
N ARG A 22 -38.61 -6.01 -14.53
CA ARG A 22 -39.72 -6.25 -15.48
C ARG A 22 -39.39 -7.25 -16.58
N GLU A 23 -38.11 -7.54 -16.79
CA GLU A 23 -37.67 -8.49 -17.81
C GLU A 23 -38.16 -9.91 -17.48
N ASP A 24 -38.60 -10.63 -18.50
CA ASP A 24 -39.08 -12.00 -18.36
C ASP A 24 -37.92 -12.98 -18.13
N LEU A 25 -38.23 -14.04 -17.41
CA LEU A 25 -37.27 -15.13 -17.21
C LEU A 25 -37.27 -16.06 -18.43
N LEU A 26 -36.09 -16.42 -18.90
CA LEU A 26 -35.93 -17.34 -20.02
C LEU A 26 -36.25 -18.79 -19.60
N GLU A 27 -36.96 -19.50 -20.47
CA GLU A 27 -37.09 -20.95 -20.37
C GLU A 27 -35.78 -21.65 -20.81
N ARG A 28 -35.63 -22.91 -20.42
CA ARG A 28 -34.39 -23.67 -20.69
C ARG A 28 -34.03 -23.73 -22.16
N ASP A 29 -35.03 -23.96 -23.00
CA ASP A 29 -34.82 -24.13 -24.43
C ASP A 29 -34.47 -22.82 -25.13
N GLU A 30 -35.05 -21.69 -24.71
CA GLU A 30 -34.71 -20.36 -25.17
C GLU A 30 -33.30 -19.96 -24.73
N GLU A 31 -32.92 -20.26 -23.49
CA GLU A 31 -31.57 -20.04 -22.96
C GLU A 31 -30.53 -20.76 -23.81
N LEU A 32 -30.76 -22.05 -24.11
CA LEU A 32 -29.87 -22.85 -24.94
C LEU A 32 -29.77 -22.31 -26.36
N GLN A 33 -30.91 -21.92 -26.97
CA GLN A 33 -30.91 -21.34 -28.34
C GLN A 33 -30.11 -20.03 -28.38
N LEU A 34 -30.29 -19.14 -27.43
CA LEU A 34 -29.54 -17.87 -27.36
C LEU A 34 -28.05 -18.11 -27.11
N ALA A 35 -27.71 -19.02 -26.23
CA ALA A 35 -26.32 -19.37 -25.93
C ALA A 35 -25.61 -20.02 -27.13
N THR A 36 -26.30 -20.92 -27.85
CA THR A 36 -25.78 -21.56 -29.08
C THR A 36 -25.56 -20.54 -30.17
N LYS A 37 -26.53 -19.65 -30.42
CA LYS A 37 -26.39 -18.58 -31.41
C LYS A 37 -25.24 -17.63 -31.08
N TRP A 38 -25.03 -17.33 -29.81
CA TRP A 38 -23.90 -16.54 -29.42
C TRP A 38 -22.57 -17.26 -29.65
N ARG A 39 -22.47 -18.53 -29.28
CA ARG A 39 -21.24 -19.34 -29.47
C ARG A 39 -20.89 -19.51 -30.95
N ASP A 40 -21.86 -19.86 -31.81
CA ASP A 40 -21.63 -20.30 -33.16
C ASP A 40 -21.61 -19.13 -34.16
N GLU A 41 -22.46 -18.12 -33.94
CA GLU A 41 -22.66 -16.99 -34.85
C GLU A 41 -22.10 -15.66 -34.32
N HIS A 42 -21.63 -15.62 -33.09
CA HIS A 42 -21.25 -14.40 -32.35
C HIS A 42 -22.33 -13.30 -32.40
N CYS A 43 -23.61 -13.72 -32.37
CA CYS A 43 -24.75 -12.83 -32.42
C CYS A 43 -24.87 -11.98 -31.14
N GLU A 44 -24.46 -10.70 -31.18
CA GLU A 44 -24.51 -9.76 -30.04
C GLU A 44 -25.93 -9.59 -29.50
N ILE A 45 -26.95 -9.63 -30.35
CA ILE A 45 -28.36 -9.51 -29.93
C ILE A 45 -28.74 -10.69 -29.03
N SER A 46 -28.27 -11.91 -29.34
CA SER A 46 -28.53 -13.11 -28.53
C SER A 46 -27.81 -13.03 -27.19
N MET A 47 -26.56 -12.57 -27.19
CA MET A 47 -25.83 -12.33 -25.94
C MET A 47 -26.51 -11.26 -25.07
N HIS A 48 -26.93 -10.14 -25.67
CA HIS A 48 -27.62 -9.06 -24.99
C HIS A 48 -28.92 -9.53 -24.32
N LYS A 49 -29.75 -10.30 -25.03
CA LYS A 49 -30.97 -10.88 -24.45
C LYS A 49 -30.68 -11.82 -23.33
N LEU A 50 -29.66 -12.66 -23.46
CA LEU A 50 -29.24 -13.57 -22.37
C LEU A 50 -28.79 -12.79 -21.12
N VAL A 51 -27.95 -11.78 -21.28
CA VAL A 51 -27.45 -10.95 -20.18
C VAL A 51 -28.60 -10.19 -19.51
N MET A 52 -29.51 -9.58 -20.29
CA MET A 52 -30.63 -8.80 -19.74
C MET A 52 -31.57 -9.67 -18.90
N ALA A 53 -31.92 -10.85 -19.37
CA ALA A 53 -32.81 -11.78 -18.66
C ALA A 53 -32.23 -12.20 -17.29
N TYR A 54 -30.89 -12.28 -17.16
CA TYR A 54 -30.22 -12.64 -15.91
C TYR A 54 -29.70 -11.47 -15.09
N SER A 55 -29.88 -10.22 -15.54
CA SER A 55 -29.47 -9.01 -14.80
C SER A 55 -30.15 -8.93 -13.40
N ARG A 56 -31.34 -9.49 -13.24
CA ARG A 56 -32.01 -9.64 -11.92
C ARG A 56 -31.17 -10.44 -10.93
N LEU A 57 -30.46 -11.46 -11.38
CA LEU A 57 -29.54 -12.25 -10.58
C LEU A 57 -28.34 -11.42 -10.10
N VAL A 58 -27.82 -10.55 -10.97
CA VAL A 58 -26.74 -9.60 -10.65
C VAL A 58 -27.17 -8.70 -9.49
N ILE A 59 -28.36 -8.09 -9.56
CA ILE A 59 -28.88 -7.21 -8.50
C ILE A 59 -29.00 -7.98 -7.16
N SER A 60 -29.52 -9.21 -7.20
CA SER A 60 -29.66 -10.05 -6.01
C SER A 60 -28.31 -10.39 -5.37
N ILE A 61 -27.27 -10.63 -6.17
CA ILE A 61 -25.92 -10.90 -5.67
C ILE A 61 -25.27 -9.62 -5.17
N ALA A 62 -25.32 -8.51 -5.93
CA ALA A 62 -24.73 -7.22 -5.57
C ALA A 62 -25.27 -6.69 -4.23
N SER A 63 -26.58 -6.84 -3.99
CA SER A 63 -27.23 -6.43 -2.75
C SER A 63 -26.63 -7.09 -1.50
N LYS A 64 -26.07 -8.30 -1.62
CA LYS A 64 -25.40 -9.00 -0.50
C LYS A 64 -24.06 -8.36 -0.12
N PHE A 65 -23.48 -7.53 -0.98
CA PHE A 65 -22.21 -6.83 -0.77
C PHE A 65 -22.39 -5.37 -0.34
N ARG A 66 -23.64 -4.85 -0.14
CA ARG A 66 -23.89 -3.48 0.32
C ARG A 66 -23.14 -3.09 1.60
N HIS A 67 -22.94 -4.06 2.50
CA HIS A 67 -22.32 -3.83 3.81
C HIS A 67 -20.82 -3.50 3.75
N TYR A 68 -20.21 -3.54 2.56
CA TYR A 68 -18.82 -3.12 2.37
C TYR A 68 -18.67 -1.59 2.15
N GLY A 69 -19.78 -0.83 2.10
CA GLY A 69 -19.75 0.63 2.00
C GLY A 69 -19.53 1.19 0.60
N LEU A 70 -19.54 0.33 -0.43
CA LEU A 70 -19.41 0.76 -1.83
C LEU A 70 -20.77 1.06 -2.46
N PRO A 71 -20.85 1.97 -3.46
CA PRO A 71 -22.09 2.30 -4.16
C PRO A 71 -22.71 1.05 -4.79
N LEU A 72 -24.03 0.88 -4.62
CA LEU A 72 -24.73 -0.29 -5.15
C LEU A 72 -24.71 -0.33 -6.69
N GLY A 73 -24.79 0.83 -7.32
CA GLY A 73 -24.69 0.97 -8.78
C GLY A 73 -23.39 0.37 -9.32
N ASP A 74 -22.27 0.70 -8.69
CA ASP A 74 -20.95 0.18 -9.09
C ASP A 74 -20.87 -1.34 -8.93
N LEU A 75 -21.40 -1.87 -7.81
CA LEU A 75 -21.45 -3.32 -7.59
C LEU A 75 -22.31 -4.03 -8.63
N ILE A 76 -23.42 -3.41 -9.08
CA ILE A 76 -24.26 -3.94 -10.15
C ILE A 76 -23.52 -3.93 -11.48
N GLN A 77 -22.82 -2.84 -11.83
CA GLN A 77 -22.08 -2.75 -13.09
C GLN A 77 -20.93 -3.76 -13.15
N GLU A 78 -20.19 -3.94 -12.06
CA GLU A 78 -19.17 -4.99 -11.97
C GLU A 78 -19.77 -6.40 -12.08
N GLY A 79 -20.94 -6.60 -11.48
CA GLY A 79 -21.70 -7.83 -11.66
C GLY A 79 -22.14 -8.06 -13.11
N ASN A 80 -22.51 -7.00 -13.84
CA ASN A 80 -22.84 -7.04 -15.26
C ASN A 80 -21.61 -7.41 -16.11
N ILE A 81 -20.42 -6.92 -15.77
CA ILE A 81 -19.17 -7.36 -16.41
C ILE A 81 -18.98 -8.87 -16.16
N GLY A 82 -19.21 -9.33 -14.92
CA GLY A 82 -19.12 -10.75 -14.57
C GLY A 82 -20.08 -11.63 -15.38
N ILE A 83 -21.34 -11.22 -15.58
CA ILE A 83 -22.29 -12.01 -16.37
C ILE A 83 -21.96 -12.00 -17.86
N MET A 84 -21.42 -10.92 -18.41
CA MET A 84 -20.92 -10.89 -19.79
C MET A 84 -19.73 -11.82 -19.99
N GLN A 85 -18.80 -11.87 -19.04
CA GLN A 85 -17.70 -12.85 -19.05
C GLN A 85 -18.21 -14.29 -18.95
N ALA A 86 -19.25 -14.51 -18.16
CA ALA A 86 -19.91 -15.82 -18.12
C ALA A 86 -20.52 -16.20 -19.46
N ALA A 87 -21.24 -15.30 -20.11
CA ALA A 87 -21.86 -15.52 -21.39
C ALA A 87 -20.83 -15.84 -22.50
N SER A 88 -19.70 -15.17 -22.50
CA SER A 88 -18.61 -15.40 -23.48
C SER A 88 -17.90 -16.75 -23.32
N ARG A 89 -18.02 -17.40 -22.16
CA ARG A 89 -17.34 -18.67 -21.85
C ARG A 89 -18.30 -19.81 -21.54
N PHE A 90 -19.59 -19.56 -21.63
CA PHE A 90 -20.60 -20.57 -21.37
C PHE A 90 -20.62 -21.59 -22.51
N ASP A 91 -20.63 -22.86 -22.12
CA ASP A 91 -20.74 -23.99 -23.01
C ASP A 91 -22.18 -24.56 -22.89
N PRO A 92 -23.04 -24.36 -23.93
CA PRO A 92 -24.43 -24.82 -23.90
C PRO A 92 -24.56 -26.33 -23.95
N ASP A 93 -23.52 -27.07 -24.40
CA ASP A 93 -23.56 -28.54 -24.49
C ASP A 93 -23.42 -29.21 -23.11
N ARG A 94 -23.10 -28.44 -22.06
CA ARG A 94 -23.09 -28.94 -20.68
C ARG A 94 -24.48 -28.89 -20.09
N GLU A 95 -24.84 -29.91 -19.32
CA GLU A 95 -26.16 -30.02 -18.65
C GLU A 95 -26.33 -29.05 -17.46
N VAL A 96 -25.72 -27.84 -17.52
CA VAL A 96 -25.78 -26.84 -16.47
C VAL A 96 -26.52 -25.60 -16.97
N ARG A 97 -27.42 -25.04 -16.14
CA ARG A 97 -28.11 -23.80 -16.44
C ARG A 97 -27.13 -22.62 -16.42
N PHE A 98 -27.32 -21.69 -17.34
CA PHE A 98 -26.53 -20.45 -17.39
C PHE A 98 -26.58 -19.66 -16.07
N SER A 99 -27.73 -19.61 -15.39
CA SER A 99 -27.88 -19.00 -14.09
C SER A 99 -26.91 -19.58 -13.05
N THR A 100 -26.73 -20.90 -13.01
CA THR A 100 -25.83 -21.56 -12.08
C THR A 100 -24.36 -21.25 -12.37
N TYR A 101 -24.01 -21.24 -13.66
CA TYR A 101 -22.66 -20.90 -14.11
C TYR A 101 -22.33 -19.43 -13.88
N SER A 102 -23.22 -18.51 -14.21
CA SER A 102 -23.03 -17.07 -14.10
C SER A 102 -22.88 -16.57 -12.66
N VAL A 103 -23.50 -17.21 -11.66
CA VAL A 103 -23.35 -16.86 -10.24
C VAL A 103 -21.88 -16.80 -9.80
N TRP A 104 -21.05 -17.73 -10.29
CA TRP A 104 -19.64 -17.76 -9.93
C TRP A 104 -18.87 -16.56 -10.51
N TRP A 105 -19.14 -16.22 -11.77
CA TRP A 105 -18.52 -15.08 -12.43
C TRP A 105 -18.96 -13.75 -11.83
N ILE A 106 -20.27 -13.56 -11.64
CA ILE A 106 -20.83 -12.36 -11.00
C ILE A 106 -20.20 -12.15 -9.63
N ARG A 107 -20.15 -13.21 -8.82
CA ARG A 107 -19.58 -13.14 -7.47
C ARG A 107 -18.08 -12.82 -7.52
N ALA A 108 -17.33 -13.45 -8.40
CA ALA A 108 -15.90 -13.24 -8.53
C ALA A 108 -15.59 -11.79 -8.95
N SER A 109 -16.32 -11.24 -9.93
CA SER A 109 -16.15 -9.87 -10.38
C SER A 109 -16.46 -8.86 -9.27
N ILE A 110 -17.60 -9.02 -8.59
CA ILE A 110 -17.98 -8.15 -7.47
C ILE A 110 -16.96 -8.25 -6.31
N GLN A 111 -16.51 -9.44 -5.96
CA GLN A 111 -15.50 -9.62 -4.91
C GLN A 111 -14.17 -8.98 -5.25
N ASP A 112 -13.74 -9.08 -6.50
CA ASP A 112 -12.50 -8.46 -6.96
C ASP A 112 -12.60 -6.93 -6.93
N TYR A 113 -13.74 -6.37 -7.34
CA TYR A 113 -14.04 -4.94 -7.23
C TYR A 113 -14.02 -4.46 -5.78
N VAL A 114 -14.71 -5.17 -4.87
CA VAL A 114 -14.74 -4.84 -3.44
C VAL A 114 -13.33 -4.81 -2.86
N LEU A 115 -12.50 -5.82 -3.14
CA LEU A 115 -11.12 -5.86 -2.63
C LEU A 115 -10.25 -4.70 -3.12
N ARG A 116 -10.49 -4.22 -4.35
CA ARG A 116 -9.71 -3.11 -4.92
C ARG A 116 -10.13 -1.74 -4.40
N ASN A 117 -11.43 -1.57 -4.09
CA ASN A 117 -12.03 -0.26 -3.84
C ASN A 117 -12.52 -0.06 -2.39
N TRP A 118 -12.42 -1.09 -1.52
CA TRP A 118 -12.83 -1.00 -0.14
C TRP A 118 -11.98 -0.01 0.68
N SER A 119 -10.69 0.12 0.38
CA SER A 119 -9.76 1.04 1.03
C SER A 119 -8.81 1.65 0.00
N ILE A 120 -8.35 2.87 0.26
CA ILE A 120 -7.34 3.57 -0.54
C ILE A 120 -6.05 2.76 -0.61
N VAL A 121 -5.67 2.14 0.51
CA VAL A 121 -4.52 1.23 0.58
C VAL A 121 -4.97 -0.18 0.18
N ARG A 122 -4.54 -0.63 -0.99
CA ARG A 122 -4.90 -1.95 -1.50
C ARG A 122 -4.47 -3.07 -0.54
N THR A 123 -5.41 -3.94 -0.21
CA THR A 123 -5.14 -5.17 0.53
C THR A 123 -4.43 -6.18 -0.35
N GLY A 124 -3.69 -7.11 0.29
CA GLY A 124 -2.95 -8.15 -0.45
C GLY A 124 -3.83 -8.99 -1.37
N THR A 125 -3.26 -9.36 -2.52
CA THR A 125 -3.95 -10.05 -3.61
C THR A 125 -3.91 -11.58 -3.50
N THR A 126 -3.28 -12.13 -2.46
CA THR A 126 -3.17 -13.59 -2.28
C THR A 126 -4.53 -14.23 -1.99
N SER A 127 -4.68 -15.50 -2.34
CA SER A 127 -5.92 -16.25 -2.07
C SER A 127 -6.24 -16.34 -0.58
N ALA A 128 -5.20 -16.38 0.27
CA ALA A 128 -5.30 -16.33 1.72
C ALA A 128 -5.95 -15.04 2.21
N HIS A 129 -5.42 -13.88 1.76
CA HIS A 129 -5.97 -12.57 2.11
C HIS A 129 -7.41 -12.37 1.60
N LYS A 130 -7.72 -12.85 0.37
CA LYS A 130 -9.10 -12.83 -0.15
C LYS A 130 -10.05 -13.65 0.73
N SER A 131 -9.66 -14.86 1.12
CA SER A 131 -10.43 -15.71 2.02
C SER A 131 -10.65 -15.07 3.38
N LEU A 132 -9.61 -14.49 3.98
CA LEU A 132 -9.69 -13.76 5.24
C LEU A 132 -10.67 -12.60 5.15
N PHE A 133 -10.51 -11.71 4.18
CA PHE A 133 -11.34 -10.52 4.03
C PHE A 133 -12.84 -10.82 4.01
N PHE A 134 -13.26 -11.85 3.26
CA PHE A 134 -14.69 -12.19 3.15
C PHE A 134 -15.22 -13.11 4.26
N LYS A 135 -14.36 -13.87 4.93
CA LYS A 135 -14.77 -14.84 5.92
C LYS A 135 -14.55 -14.40 7.36
N LEU A 136 -13.61 -13.47 7.63
CA LEU A 136 -13.19 -13.08 8.97
C LEU A 136 -14.37 -12.68 9.86
N ARG A 137 -15.21 -11.74 9.40
CA ARG A 137 -16.39 -11.29 10.18
C ARG A 137 -17.36 -12.42 10.51
N ARG A 138 -17.61 -13.32 9.55
CA ARG A 138 -18.52 -14.44 9.75
C ARG A 138 -17.96 -15.46 10.73
N ILE A 139 -16.66 -15.75 10.64
CA ILE A 139 -16.01 -16.71 11.55
C ILE A 139 -15.92 -16.09 12.94
N ARG A 140 -15.56 -14.82 13.08
CA ARG A 140 -15.57 -14.10 14.34
C ARG A 140 -16.92 -14.17 15.05
N ALA A 141 -18.01 -13.91 14.34
CA ALA A 141 -19.36 -14.06 14.88
C ALA A 141 -19.69 -15.50 15.32
N ARG A 142 -19.12 -16.51 14.62
CA ARG A 142 -19.35 -17.92 14.93
C ARG A 142 -18.60 -18.41 16.17
N ILE A 143 -17.41 -17.88 16.43
CA ILE A 143 -16.60 -18.21 17.63
C ILE A 143 -17.01 -17.40 18.86
N GLY A 144 -18.02 -16.52 18.75
CA GLY A 144 -18.57 -15.77 19.87
C GLY A 144 -17.81 -14.50 20.24
N GLU A 145 -16.80 -14.11 19.50
CA GLU A 145 -16.04 -12.85 19.71
C GLU A 145 -16.72 -11.66 19.00
N VAL A 146 -17.94 -11.31 19.44
CA VAL A 146 -18.80 -10.32 18.75
C VAL A 146 -18.55 -8.87 19.21
N ASP A 147 -17.96 -8.67 20.37
CA ASP A 147 -17.92 -7.39 21.08
C ASP A 147 -16.95 -6.35 20.52
N GLY A 148 -16.86 -6.15 19.22
CA GLY A 148 -16.17 -4.98 18.64
C GLY A 148 -14.70 -4.73 19.04
N GLY A 149 -14.19 -5.42 20.07
CA GLY A 149 -12.81 -5.35 20.57
C GLY A 149 -11.81 -6.10 19.68
N ALA A 150 -10.53 -6.05 20.04
CA ALA A 150 -9.51 -6.87 19.39
C ALA A 150 -9.78 -8.37 19.62
N LEU A 151 -9.45 -9.20 18.62
CA LEU A 151 -9.53 -10.66 18.75
C LEU A 151 -8.57 -11.15 19.84
N THR A 152 -8.98 -12.17 20.59
CA THR A 152 -8.08 -12.86 21.51
C THR A 152 -7.03 -13.66 20.72
N ASN A 153 -5.92 -14.01 21.35
CA ASN A 153 -4.91 -14.84 20.70
C ASN A 153 -5.45 -16.23 20.33
N GLU A 154 -6.33 -16.77 21.16
CA GLU A 154 -7.02 -18.03 20.89
C GLU A 154 -7.98 -17.91 19.70
N GLY A 155 -8.75 -16.82 19.62
CA GLY A 155 -9.63 -16.55 18.50
C GLY A 155 -8.87 -16.38 17.18
N ARG A 156 -7.72 -15.68 17.19
CA ARG A 156 -6.84 -15.57 16.00
C ARG A 156 -6.33 -16.93 15.55
N GLN A 157 -5.91 -17.78 16.50
CA GLN A 157 -5.44 -19.13 16.18
C GLN A 157 -6.56 -19.99 15.58
N GLN A 158 -7.76 -19.96 16.15
CA GLN A 158 -8.92 -20.68 15.61
C GLN A 158 -9.27 -20.21 14.19
N ILE A 159 -9.21 -18.91 13.92
CA ILE A 159 -9.45 -18.36 12.58
C ILE A 159 -8.37 -18.83 11.61
N ALA A 160 -7.10 -18.80 12.02
CA ALA A 160 -5.96 -19.26 11.23
C ALA A 160 -6.15 -20.73 10.83
N ASP A 161 -6.53 -21.60 11.78
CA ASP A 161 -6.74 -23.02 11.55
C ASP A 161 -7.96 -23.30 10.65
N ILE A 162 -9.08 -22.58 10.83
CA ILE A 162 -10.29 -22.75 10.01
C ILE A 162 -10.06 -22.34 8.55
N ILE A 163 -9.28 -21.30 8.30
CA ILE A 163 -9.06 -20.77 6.94
C ILE A 163 -7.82 -21.40 6.29
N GLY A 164 -6.88 -21.91 7.09
CA GLY A 164 -5.59 -22.44 6.62
C GLY A 164 -4.59 -21.35 6.26
N VAL A 165 -4.45 -20.31 7.10
CA VAL A 165 -3.57 -19.16 6.89
C VAL A 165 -2.66 -18.95 8.10
N SER A 166 -1.61 -18.11 7.96
CA SER A 166 -0.74 -17.82 9.10
C SER A 166 -1.41 -16.92 10.14
N LEU A 167 -0.98 -17.02 11.40
CA LEU A 167 -1.44 -16.15 12.48
C LEU A 167 -1.16 -14.67 12.17
N ASN A 168 -0.01 -14.38 11.57
CA ASN A 168 0.36 -13.02 11.16
C ASN A 168 -0.60 -12.45 10.12
N ASP A 169 -1.04 -13.25 9.14
CA ASP A 169 -2.03 -12.81 8.14
C ASP A 169 -3.36 -12.44 8.80
N VAL A 170 -3.80 -13.23 9.79
CA VAL A 170 -5.02 -12.93 10.55
C VAL A 170 -4.87 -11.61 11.31
N GLN A 171 -3.75 -11.41 12.01
CA GLN A 171 -3.48 -10.20 12.79
C GLN A 171 -3.41 -8.95 11.89
N HIS A 172 -2.73 -9.04 10.76
CA HIS A 172 -2.65 -7.94 9.78
C HIS A 172 -4.02 -7.61 9.19
N MET A 173 -4.83 -8.63 8.87
CA MET A 173 -6.17 -8.41 8.32
C MET A 173 -7.11 -7.82 9.38
N GLU A 174 -7.01 -8.26 10.63
CA GLU A 174 -7.76 -7.70 11.75
C GLU A 174 -7.48 -6.20 11.93
N MET A 175 -6.19 -5.81 11.97
CA MET A 175 -5.79 -4.41 12.08
C MET A 175 -6.37 -3.56 10.95
N ARG A 176 -6.36 -4.07 9.71
CA ARG A 176 -6.91 -3.37 8.56
C ARG A 176 -8.43 -3.26 8.59
N MET A 177 -9.11 -4.27 9.11
CA MET A 177 -10.57 -4.30 9.17
C MET A 177 -11.15 -3.66 10.44
N SER A 178 -10.31 -3.22 11.37
CA SER A 178 -10.74 -2.59 12.62
C SER A 178 -11.33 -1.20 12.43
N GLY A 179 -10.94 -0.49 11.37
CA GLY A 179 -11.46 0.83 11.03
C GLY A 179 -11.59 1.03 9.51
N SER A 180 -12.46 1.96 9.12
CA SER A 180 -12.52 2.48 7.76
C SER A 180 -11.51 3.62 7.58
N ASP A 181 -11.19 3.93 6.31
CA ASP A 181 -10.38 5.11 5.99
C ASP A 181 -11.03 6.38 6.58
N SER A 182 -10.23 7.18 7.28
CA SER A 182 -10.70 8.43 7.90
C SER A 182 -10.39 9.60 6.99
N SER A 183 -11.30 10.57 6.92
CA SER A 183 -11.07 11.80 6.16
C SER A 183 -10.14 12.73 6.93
N LEU A 184 -9.04 13.14 6.30
CA LEU A 184 -8.15 14.17 6.85
C LEU A 184 -8.79 15.58 6.91
N ASN A 185 -9.87 15.79 6.15
CA ASN A 185 -10.64 17.03 6.19
C ASN A 185 -11.71 17.02 7.29
N ALA A 186 -11.79 15.95 8.10
CA ALA A 186 -12.70 15.93 9.23
C ALA A 186 -12.32 17.01 10.24
N MET A 187 -13.29 17.83 10.63
CA MET A 187 -13.09 18.87 11.64
C MET A 187 -12.88 18.23 13.01
N ILE A 188 -11.90 18.72 13.76
CA ILE A 188 -11.55 18.25 15.10
C ILE A 188 -11.76 19.40 16.08
N GLY A 189 -12.46 19.11 17.19
CA GLY A 189 -12.77 20.08 18.27
C GLY A 189 -14.16 20.70 18.16
N ASP A 190 -14.61 21.27 19.27
CA ASP A 190 -15.97 21.84 19.39
C ASP A 190 -16.18 23.10 18.55
N ASN A 191 -15.11 23.83 18.20
CA ASN A 191 -15.18 25.05 17.42
C ASN A 191 -15.05 24.84 15.90
N GLY A 192 -14.67 23.64 15.45
CA GLY A 192 -14.59 23.32 14.02
C GLY A 192 -13.55 24.09 13.22
N ASP A 193 -12.56 24.71 13.87
CA ASP A 193 -11.56 25.55 13.23
C ASP A 193 -10.37 24.76 12.64
N ASN A 194 -10.11 23.53 13.12
CA ASN A 194 -8.97 22.70 12.72
C ASN A 194 -9.44 21.40 12.07
N SER A 195 -8.78 21.02 11.01
CA SER A 195 -8.97 19.70 10.37
C SER A 195 -7.98 18.66 10.92
N ALA A 196 -8.25 17.38 10.73
CA ALA A 196 -7.30 16.31 11.08
C ALA A 196 -5.96 16.47 10.37
N GLN A 197 -5.95 17.08 9.19
CA GLN A 197 -4.76 17.36 8.41
C GLN A 197 -3.80 18.32 9.11
N ASP A 198 -4.32 19.31 9.85
CA ASP A 198 -3.52 20.35 10.51
C ASP A 198 -2.66 19.79 11.66
N PHE A 199 -2.99 18.60 12.15
CA PHE A 199 -2.22 17.88 13.18
C PHE A 199 -1.13 16.96 12.61
N LEU A 200 -0.99 16.86 11.28
CA LEU A 200 0.07 16.06 10.68
C LEU A 200 1.39 16.80 10.74
N VAL A 201 2.37 16.20 11.39
CA VAL A 201 3.73 16.77 11.52
C VAL A 201 4.57 16.35 10.31
N ASP A 202 5.21 17.32 9.67
CA ASP A 202 6.26 17.05 8.69
C ASP A 202 7.61 16.89 9.42
N TYR A 203 8.21 15.68 9.31
CA TYR A 203 9.50 15.35 9.92
C TYR A 203 10.71 15.75 9.06
N ARG A 204 10.48 16.31 7.89
CA ARG A 204 11.59 16.83 7.07
C ARG A 204 12.24 18.03 7.75
N PRO A 205 13.58 18.19 7.66
CA PRO A 205 14.25 19.35 8.22
C PRO A 205 13.68 20.64 7.62
N ASN A 206 13.48 21.64 8.46
CA ASN A 206 13.02 22.94 8.00
C ASN A 206 14.11 23.64 7.17
N PRO A 207 13.77 24.67 6.38
CA PRO A 207 14.76 25.39 5.55
C PRO A 207 15.92 25.99 6.36
N GLU A 208 15.67 26.48 7.58
CA GLU A 208 16.67 27.01 8.48
C GLU A 208 17.70 25.95 8.85
N MET A 209 17.22 24.77 9.28
CA MET A 209 18.09 23.65 9.65
C MET A 209 18.89 23.12 8.46
N SER A 210 18.29 23.11 7.28
CA SER A 210 18.99 22.70 6.05
C SER A 210 20.13 23.67 5.70
N VAL A 211 19.90 24.97 5.83
CA VAL A 211 20.92 26.00 5.58
C VAL A 211 21.99 25.98 6.67
N MET A 212 21.63 25.81 7.93
CA MET A 212 22.60 25.64 9.03
C MET A 212 23.55 24.47 8.76
N VAL A 213 23.00 23.28 8.48
CA VAL A 213 23.81 22.08 8.21
C VAL A 213 24.72 22.30 6.99
N SER A 214 24.24 22.93 5.93
CA SER A 214 25.05 23.23 4.76
C SER A 214 26.19 24.21 5.06
N ASN A 215 25.92 25.32 5.74
CA ASN A 215 26.91 26.30 6.15
C ASN A 215 27.97 25.75 7.10
N ASP A 216 27.50 24.95 8.09
CA ASP A 216 28.41 24.30 9.04
C ASP A 216 29.33 23.30 8.33
N ALA A 217 28.79 22.53 7.39
CA ALA A 217 29.58 21.59 6.59
C ALA A 217 30.64 22.32 5.70
N GLU A 218 30.25 23.42 5.07
CA GLU A 218 31.19 24.27 4.28
C GLU A 218 32.28 24.85 5.18
N THR A 219 31.92 25.41 6.31
CA THR A 219 32.85 26.00 7.28
C THR A 219 33.83 24.96 7.83
N LEU A 220 33.31 23.77 8.23
CA LEU A 220 34.17 22.67 8.67
C LEU A 220 35.09 22.17 7.57
N SER A 221 34.60 22.08 6.34
CA SER A 221 35.43 21.70 5.17
C SER A 221 36.57 22.73 4.93
N MET A 222 36.27 24.01 5.07
CA MET A 222 37.26 25.07 4.97
C MET A 222 38.31 24.95 6.06
N TRP A 223 37.93 24.86 7.32
CA TRP A 223 38.84 24.71 8.46
C TRP A 223 39.69 23.45 8.35
N LEU A 224 39.11 22.34 7.91
CA LEU A 224 39.86 21.09 7.70
C LEU A 224 40.89 21.23 6.61
N LYS A 225 40.54 21.88 5.47
CA LYS A 225 41.52 22.18 4.38
C LYS A 225 42.68 23.04 4.86
N GLU A 226 42.40 24.06 5.66
CA GLU A 226 43.44 24.93 6.24
C GLU A 226 44.32 24.15 7.22
N ALA A 227 43.72 23.36 8.14
CA ALA A 227 44.48 22.52 9.06
C ALA A 227 45.35 21.48 8.35
N LEU A 228 44.90 20.94 7.22
CA LEU A 228 45.69 20.05 6.38
C LEU A 228 46.84 20.76 5.67
N ASN A 229 46.68 22.05 5.33
CA ASN A 229 47.74 22.84 4.69
C ASN A 229 48.85 23.22 5.69
N ASP A 230 48.53 23.29 6.97
CA ASP A 230 49.52 23.59 8.03
C ASP A 230 50.39 22.36 8.39
N LEU A 231 50.07 21.17 7.84
CA LEU A 231 50.84 19.97 8.06
C LEU A 231 52.07 19.88 7.11
N PRO A 232 53.18 19.27 7.56
CA PRO A 232 54.28 18.89 6.68
C PRO A 232 53.80 17.96 5.55
N ASP A 233 54.40 18.11 4.34
CA ASP A 233 53.95 17.35 3.15
C ASP A 233 53.82 15.85 3.34
N ARG A 234 54.72 15.23 4.11
CA ARG A 234 54.67 13.80 4.38
C ARG A 234 53.45 13.40 5.25
N GLU A 235 53.16 14.17 6.29
CA GLU A 235 52.02 13.96 7.18
C GLU A 235 50.71 14.20 6.42
N LYS A 236 50.66 15.26 5.59
CA LYS A 236 49.50 15.59 4.76
C LYS A 236 49.20 14.46 3.76
N MET A 237 50.18 13.94 3.04
CA MET A 237 49.99 12.83 2.10
C MET A 237 49.49 11.55 2.78
N ILE A 238 49.98 11.26 4.00
CA ILE A 238 49.52 10.09 4.76
C ILE A 238 48.01 10.24 5.08
N ILE A 239 47.58 11.41 5.59
CA ILE A 239 46.17 11.66 5.92
C ILE A 239 45.29 11.63 4.68
N GLN A 240 45.72 12.27 3.59
CA GLN A 240 44.96 12.29 2.34
C GLN A 240 44.72 10.91 1.81
N ARG A 241 45.77 10.10 1.59
CA ARG A 241 45.67 8.76 1.01
C ARG A 241 45.03 7.74 1.91
N ARG A 242 45.01 7.96 3.23
CA ARG A 242 44.45 6.99 4.16
C ARG A 242 43.06 7.27 4.61
N ARG A 243 42.67 8.55 4.75
CA ARG A 243 41.43 8.99 5.36
C ARG A 243 40.48 9.77 4.46
N LEU A 244 41.03 10.38 3.39
CA LEU A 244 40.26 11.23 2.50
C LEU A 244 40.05 10.60 1.12
N ASP A 245 40.86 9.63 0.72
CA ASP A 245 40.64 8.86 -0.51
C ASP A 245 39.63 7.75 -0.26
N ASP A 246 38.72 7.50 -1.20
CA ASP A 246 37.64 6.51 -1.10
C ASP A 246 38.20 5.06 -0.93
N ASP A 247 39.35 4.77 -1.57
CA ASP A 247 40.06 3.48 -1.49
C ASP A 247 41.21 3.49 -0.48
N GLY A 248 41.08 4.10 0.65
CA GLY A 248 42.10 4.38 1.66
C GLY A 248 43.27 3.39 1.74
N SER A 249 44.51 3.88 1.43
CA SER A 249 45.74 3.04 1.42
C SER A 249 46.05 2.41 2.78
N THR A 250 46.59 1.22 2.78
CA THR A 250 47.01 0.53 4.03
C THR A 250 48.31 1.12 4.60
N LEU A 251 48.55 0.91 5.90
CA LEU A 251 49.83 1.36 6.52
C LEU A 251 51.04 0.71 5.92
N GLU A 252 50.91 -0.49 5.35
CA GLU A 252 51.99 -1.23 4.72
C GLU A 252 52.33 -0.68 3.35
N GLU A 253 51.32 -0.35 2.52
CA GLU A 253 51.50 0.29 1.21
C GLU A 253 52.17 1.65 1.36
N LEU A 254 51.69 2.49 2.27
CA LEU A 254 52.31 3.78 2.56
C LEU A 254 53.71 3.63 3.13
N GLY A 255 53.99 2.55 3.90
CA GLY A 255 55.32 2.25 4.38
C GLY A 255 56.30 1.97 3.24
N ILE A 256 55.88 1.22 2.24
CA ILE A 256 56.68 0.93 1.03
C ILE A 256 56.92 2.23 0.23
N ASP A 257 55.87 3.00 -0.02
CA ASP A 257 55.95 4.27 -0.81
C ASP A 257 56.88 5.29 -0.19
N PHE A 258 56.85 5.44 1.15
CA PHE A 258 57.69 6.41 1.84
C PHE A 258 59.03 5.82 2.34
N GLY A 259 59.31 4.57 2.11
CA GLY A 259 60.54 3.92 2.52
C GLY A 259 60.73 3.84 4.05
N VAL A 260 59.59 3.68 4.80
CA VAL A 260 59.58 3.63 6.25
C VAL A 260 58.80 2.43 6.78
N SER A 261 59.02 2.06 8.04
CA SER A 261 58.25 0.96 8.63
C SER A 261 56.81 1.32 8.84
N LYS A 262 55.92 0.32 8.79
CA LYS A 262 54.48 0.41 9.11
C LYS A 262 54.23 1.19 10.44
N GLU A 263 55.01 0.89 11.46
CA GLU A 263 54.90 1.55 12.76
C GLU A 263 55.26 3.05 12.68
N ARG A 264 56.22 3.38 11.84
CA ARG A 264 56.61 4.80 11.61
C ARG A 264 55.49 5.57 10.91
N VAL A 265 54.81 4.95 9.93
CA VAL A 265 53.63 5.59 9.29
C VAL A 265 52.51 5.78 10.31
N ARG A 266 52.26 4.82 11.18
CA ARG A 266 51.25 4.93 12.27
C ARG A 266 51.56 6.09 13.24
N GLN A 267 52.86 6.25 13.58
CA GLN A 267 53.28 7.34 14.45
C GLN A 267 53.11 8.72 13.77
N LEU A 268 53.41 8.79 12.46
CA LEU A 268 53.21 10.03 11.69
C LEU A 268 51.72 10.37 11.56
N GLU A 269 50.86 9.38 11.29
CA GLU A 269 49.42 9.54 11.25
C GLU A 269 48.89 10.08 12.60
N ALA A 270 49.28 9.43 13.72
CA ALA A 270 48.85 9.86 15.04
C ALA A 270 49.28 11.30 15.36
N ARG A 271 50.51 11.68 15.01
CA ARG A 271 51.00 13.08 15.17
C ARG A 271 50.22 14.08 14.30
N ALA A 272 49.96 13.71 13.04
CA ALA A 272 49.17 14.54 12.13
C ALA A 272 47.77 14.77 12.66
N LEU A 273 47.07 13.73 13.14
CA LEU A 273 45.73 13.84 13.73
C LEU A 273 45.72 14.76 14.98
N ILE A 274 46.75 14.66 15.84
CA ILE A 274 46.86 15.54 17.00
C ILE A 274 47.06 17.00 16.56
N LYS A 275 47.88 17.27 15.53
CA LYS A 275 48.09 18.63 14.99
C LYS A 275 46.80 19.19 14.38
N ILE A 276 46.07 18.39 13.59
CA ILE A 276 44.77 18.76 13.01
C ILE A 276 43.81 19.11 14.13
N ARG A 277 43.68 18.23 15.15
CA ARG A 277 42.82 18.46 16.29
C ARG A 277 43.14 19.77 17.01
N ASN A 278 44.40 20.02 17.35
CA ASN A 278 44.84 21.24 18.02
C ASN A 278 44.56 22.49 17.16
N SER A 279 44.75 22.40 15.84
CA SER A 279 44.45 23.51 14.90
C SER A 279 42.94 23.81 14.84
N LEU A 280 42.10 22.77 14.88
CA LEU A 280 40.64 22.92 14.92
C LEU A 280 40.16 23.47 16.27
N GLU A 281 40.68 22.97 17.40
CA GLU A 281 40.37 23.44 18.75
C GLU A 281 40.70 24.91 18.96
N GLN A 282 41.75 25.44 18.32
CA GLN A 282 42.08 26.88 18.36
C GLN A 282 41.08 27.78 17.65
N ARG A 283 40.37 27.23 16.65
CA ARG A 283 39.41 27.96 15.81
C ARG A 283 37.97 27.86 16.34
N VAL A 284 37.64 26.83 17.07
CA VAL A 284 36.33 26.61 17.69
C VAL A 284 36.52 26.57 19.20
N PRO A 285 36.08 27.60 19.92
CA PRO A 285 36.27 27.68 21.38
C PRO A 285 35.59 26.58 22.17
N GLU A 286 34.55 25.97 21.61
CA GLU A 286 33.80 24.87 22.23
C GLU A 286 33.42 23.82 21.16
N ILE A 287 34.25 22.76 20.99
CA ILE A 287 33.98 21.63 20.13
C ILE A 287 32.72 20.86 20.58
N SER A 288 32.29 21.03 21.86
CA SER A 288 31.08 20.43 22.44
C SER A 288 29.77 20.89 21.78
N ASP A 289 29.77 22.04 21.07
CA ASP A 289 28.58 22.63 20.45
C ASP A 289 28.35 22.21 18.99
N LEU A 290 29.23 21.36 18.45
CA LEU A 290 29.04 20.83 17.10
C LEU A 290 28.17 19.55 17.17
N PRO A 291 26.95 19.55 16.63
CA PRO A 291 26.00 18.43 16.77
C PRO A 291 26.44 17.13 16.08
N PHE A 292 27.60 17.12 15.40
CA PHE A 292 28.13 15.98 14.64
C PHE A 292 29.29 15.25 15.31
N LEU A 293 29.72 15.68 16.53
CA LEU A 293 30.86 15.07 17.24
C LEU A 293 30.48 14.46 18.63
N SER A 294 29.17 14.41 18.91
CA SER A 294 28.61 13.73 20.10
C SER A 294 28.19 12.30 19.82
#